data_370e85f34b1a6499075d7d0ca757b68e
#
_entry.id   370e85f34b1a6499075d7d0ca757b68e
#
_cell.length_a   1.000
_cell.length_b   1.000
_cell.length_c   1.000
_cell.angle_alpha   90.00
_cell.angle_beta   90.00
_cell.angle_gamma   90.00
#
_symmetry.space_group_name_H-M   'P 1'
#
loop_
_entity.id
_entity.type
_entity.pdbx_description
1 polymer ?
#
loop_
_entity_poly.entity_id
_entity_poly.type
_entity_poly.pdbx_seq_one_letter_code
_entity_poly.pdbx_strand_id
1 'polypeptide(L)'
;MSLPTLWHLHHHGYALQLVGKRWAVPLLAGCSWPVHTLPGTLRERVHLLRGLARDVRTLDADFDKRLNTLLLTNSFSSALDAWLAGLNTVGYRQDGRGWFLTHPVAQPTQPLHESQRFWNVAGPLTSGRPDGLDARTAAPPSSAMPSAHPAADGRPTPNGSAAPAARQAPAFQAPPMDWPTLPLTDDARAAALKLLHQQGLVQDTDNGQSRILPYACLVPFATGTLKGASKAWPGFPTLCRQLVPELPVLLMPGPGPETIQARTDYPDAQTLAGVPLDVYAALLAHSAVVVANDTGPGHLAAAVGARLVSVLGPTDASRYRALGPHVTLIQHHPWPEVDTVLQQVHQAMAAARQH
;
A
#
# COMPACT_ATOMS: atom_id res chain seq x y z
N MET A 1 1.54 0.00 0.91
CA MET A 1 2.64 -0.82 0.38
C MET A 1 2.23 -2.22 -0.05
N SER A 2 1.26 -2.89 0.58
CA SER A 2 0.79 -4.24 0.21
C SER A 2 -0.19 -4.30 -0.96
N LEU A 3 -0.80 -3.19 -1.36
CA LEU A 3 -1.80 -3.15 -2.43
C LEU A 3 -1.35 -3.80 -3.74
N PRO A 4 -0.13 -3.56 -4.26
CA PRO A 4 0.33 -4.23 -5.48
C PRO A 4 0.25 -5.75 -5.39
N THR A 5 0.66 -6.31 -4.24
CA THR A 5 0.59 -7.75 -3.98
C THR A 5 -0.85 -8.26 -3.94
N LEU A 6 -1.75 -7.53 -3.30
CA LEU A 6 -3.16 -7.90 -3.22
C LEU A 6 -3.83 -7.86 -4.60
N TRP A 7 -3.59 -6.80 -5.39
CA TRP A 7 -4.07 -6.71 -6.77
C TRP A 7 -3.51 -7.83 -7.65
N HIS A 8 -2.22 -8.14 -7.49
CA HIS A 8 -1.59 -9.23 -8.22
C HIS A 8 -2.28 -10.57 -7.95
N LEU A 9 -2.49 -10.92 -6.67
CA LEU A 9 -3.19 -12.13 -6.30
C LEU A 9 -4.64 -12.15 -6.82
N HIS A 10 -5.34 -11.03 -6.74
CA HIS A 10 -6.69 -10.89 -7.27
C HIS A 10 -6.73 -11.15 -8.79
N HIS A 11 -5.82 -10.54 -9.56
CA HIS A 11 -5.73 -10.75 -11.00
C HIS A 11 -5.33 -12.19 -11.38
N HIS A 12 -4.64 -12.90 -10.49
CA HIS A 12 -4.37 -14.34 -10.65
C HIS A 12 -5.55 -15.22 -10.22
N GLY A 13 -6.75 -14.64 -10.05
CA GLY A 13 -7.98 -15.36 -9.76
C GLY A 13 -8.12 -15.85 -8.31
N TYR A 14 -7.36 -15.26 -7.37
CA TYR A 14 -7.59 -15.53 -5.96
C TYR A 14 -8.79 -14.73 -5.44
N ALA A 15 -9.75 -15.41 -4.83
CA ALA A 15 -10.80 -14.78 -4.02
C ALA A 15 -10.20 -14.40 -2.66
N LEU A 16 -9.83 -13.13 -2.49
CA LEU A 16 -9.14 -12.67 -1.29
C LEU A 16 -10.13 -12.46 -0.14
N GLN A 17 -9.74 -12.91 1.06
CA GLN A 17 -10.32 -12.50 2.33
C GLN A 17 -9.24 -11.89 3.20
N LEU A 18 -9.45 -10.69 3.67
CA LEU A 18 -8.45 -9.93 4.42
C LEU A 18 -8.78 -9.92 5.90
N VAL A 19 -7.77 -10.12 6.74
CA VAL A 19 -7.89 -9.96 8.20
C VAL A 19 -6.91 -8.89 8.63
N GLY A 20 -7.41 -7.83 9.26
CA GLY A 20 -6.59 -6.67 9.60
C GLY A 20 -7.13 -5.86 10.77
N LYS A 21 -6.47 -4.75 11.06
CA LYS A 21 -6.91 -3.81 12.09
C LYS A 21 -8.25 -3.18 11.69
N ARG A 22 -9.03 -2.73 12.68
CA ARG A 22 -10.38 -2.16 12.49
C ARG A 22 -10.45 -1.07 11.41
N TRP A 23 -9.44 -0.23 11.28
CA TRP A 23 -9.40 0.82 10.26
C TRP A 23 -9.31 0.30 8.82
N ALA A 24 -8.87 -0.95 8.62
CA ALA A 24 -8.77 -1.54 7.28
C ALA A 24 -10.14 -1.82 6.66
N VAL A 25 -11.16 -2.05 7.48
CA VAL A 25 -12.52 -2.36 7.02
C VAL A 25 -13.10 -1.21 6.17
N PRO A 26 -13.29 0.01 6.70
CA PRO A 26 -13.80 1.11 5.89
C PRO A 26 -12.84 1.52 4.77
N LEU A 27 -11.53 1.50 5.02
CA LEU A 27 -10.53 1.92 4.04
C LEU A 27 -10.52 1.05 2.77
N LEU A 28 -10.70 -0.26 2.92
CA LEU A 28 -10.67 -1.21 1.81
C LEU A 28 -12.08 -1.61 1.31
N ALA A 29 -13.13 -0.96 1.82
CA ALA A 29 -14.51 -1.27 1.46
C ALA A 29 -14.81 -1.01 -0.03
N GLY A 30 -14.06 -0.12 -0.68
CA GLY A 30 -14.14 0.09 -2.13
C GLY A 30 -13.50 -1.03 -2.96
N CYS A 31 -12.66 -1.87 -2.34
CA CYS A 31 -12.17 -3.10 -2.96
C CYS A 31 -13.23 -4.19 -2.83
N SER A 32 -13.37 -5.05 -3.83
CA SER A 32 -14.30 -6.19 -3.77
C SER A 32 -13.84 -7.32 -2.85
N TRP A 33 -13.04 -7.03 -1.82
CA TRP A 33 -12.47 -8.01 -0.90
C TRP A 33 -13.14 -7.93 0.47
N PRO A 34 -13.70 -9.04 0.99
CA PRO A 34 -14.15 -9.09 2.37
C PRO A 34 -13.01 -8.78 3.34
N VAL A 35 -13.23 -7.84 4.25
CA VAL A 35 -12.26 -7.41 5.25
C VAL A 35 -12.80 -7.65 6.65
N HIS A 36 -12.07 -8.43 7.43
CA HIS A 36 -12.45 -8.83 8.78
C HIS A 36 -11.55 -8.14 9.81
N THR A 37 -12.16 -7.61 10.86
CA THR A 37 -11.40 -7.02 11.96
C THR A 37 -10.69 -8.11 12.77
N LEU A 38 -9.38 -7.97 12.94
CA LEU A 38 -8.58 -8.84 13.79
C LEU A 38 -8.98 -8.67 15.26
N PRO A 39 -9.47 -9.73 15.94
CA PRO A 39 -9.84 -9.66 17.35
C PRO A 39 -8.64 -9.47 18.30
N GLY A 40 -8.91 -9.07 19.53
CA GLY A 40 -7.88 -8.80 20.54
C GLY A 40 -7.23 -10.06 21.10
N THR A 41 -8.00 -11.09 21.37
CA THR A 41 -7.51 -12.29 22.07
C THR A 41 -7.12 -13.41 21.10
N LEU A 42 -6.15 -14.24 21.48
CA LEU A 42 -5.71 -15.41 20.71
C LEU A 42 -6.90 -16.33 20.36
N ARG A 43 -7.76 -16.62 21.34
CA ARG A 43 -8.91 -17.53 21.17
C ARG A 43 -9.87 -17.01 20.08
N GLU A 44 -10.18 -15.73 20.14
CA GLU A 44 -11.08 -15.10 19.16
C GLU A 44 -10.44 -15.05 17.77
N ARG A 45 -9.14 -14.75 17.67
CA ARG A 45 -8.42 -14.75 16.38
C ARG A 45 -8.42 -16.12 15.73
N VAL A 46 -8.11 -17.18 16.49
CA VAL A 46 -8.15 -18.56 16.00
C VAL A 46 -9.58 -18.96 15.63
N HIS A 47 -10.59 -18.55 16.41
CA HIS A 47 -11.99 -18.80 16.09
C HIS A 47 -12.41 -18.16 14.78
N LEU A 48 -12.08 -16.88 14.59
CA LEU A 48 -12.34 -16.15 13.32
C LEU A 48 -11.69 -16.88 12.13
N LEU A 49 -10.38 -17.20 12.22
CA LEU A 49 -9.65 -17.85 11.13
C LEU A 49 -10.23 -19.24 10.80
N ARG A 50 -10.63 -20.01 11.81
CA ARG A 50 -11.31 -21.31 11.60
C ARG A 50 -12.69 -21.16 10.95
N GLY A 51 -13.43 -20.11 11.31
CA GLY A 51 -14.71 -19.77 10.69
C GLY A 51 -14.54 -19.49 9.20
N LEU A 52 -13.66 -18.56 8.86
CA LEU A 52 -13.34 -18.22 7.47
C LEU A 52 -12.87 -19.43 6.66
N ALA A 53 -11.97 -20.24 7.23
CA ALA A 53 -11.52 -21.46 6.57
C ALA A 53 -12.65 -22.47 6.33
N ARG A 54 -13.57 -22.62 7.27
CA ARG A 54 -14.74 -23.50 7.13
C ARG A 54 -15.62 -23.04 5.97
N ASP A 55 -15.90 -21.75 5.88
CA ASP A 55 -16.74 -21.19 4.83
C ASP A 55 -16.12 -21.42 3.45
N VAL A 56 -14.79 -21.18 3.32
CA VAL A 56 -14.07 -21.42 2.05
C VAL A 56 -14.03 -22.91 1.69
N ARG A 57 -13.85 -23.83 2.65
CA ARG A 57 -13.86 -25.28 2.40
C ARG A 57 -15.16 -25.78 1.79
N THR A 58 -16.27 -25.09 2.05
CA THR A 58 -17.56 -25.45 1.41
C THR A 58 -17.61 -25.10 -0.07
N LEU A 59 -16.78 -24.12 -0.49
CA LEU A 59 -16.72 -23.61 -1.86
C LEU A 59 -15.54 -24.19 -2.66
N ASP A 60 -14.49 -24.64 -1.98
CA ASP A 60 -13.23 -25.10 -2.58
C ASP A 60 -12.73 -26.37 -1.89
N ALA A 61 -12.96 -27.52 -2.50
CA ALA A 61 -12.56 -28.84 -1.97
C ALA A 61 -11.03 -29.01 -1.92
N ASP A 62 -10.26 -28.23 -2.65
CA ASP A 62 -8.81 -28.28 -2.71
C ASP A 62 -8.12 -27.25 -1.79
N PHE A 63 -8.90 -26.50 -1.02
CA PHE A 63 -8.40 -25.43 -0.13
C PHE A 63 -7.27 -25.91 0.78
N ASP A 64 -7.42 -27.07 1.40
CA ASP A 64 -6.41 -27.62 2.34
C ASP A 64 -5.23 -28.32 1.65
N LYS A 65 -5.29 -28.55 0.34
CA LYS A 65 -4.21 -29.23 -0.42
C LYS A 65 -3.13 -28.27 -0.90
N ARG A 66 -3.34 -26.95 -0.76
CA ARG A 66 -2.44 -25.89 -1.26
C ARG A 66 -2.17 -24.84 -0.22
N LEU A 67 -1.23 -23.95 -0.50
CA LEU A 67 -1.04 -22.72 0.28
C LEU A 67 -2.30 -21.87 0.15
N ASN A 68 -2.89 -21.48 1.28
CA ASN A 68 -4.16 -20.80 1.34
C ASN A 68 -4.12 -19.50 2.17
N THR A 69 -3.02 -19.23 2.85
CA THR A 69 -2.91 -18.06 3.74
C THR A 69 -1.56 -17.38 3.58
N LEU A 70 -1.63 -16.08 3.20
CA LEU A 70 -0.45 -15.21 3.09
C LEU A 70 -0.33 -14.34 4.35
N LEU A 71 0.82 -14.42 5.01
CA LEU A 71 1.15 -13.60 6.17
C LEU A 71 2.06 -12.44 5.77
N LEU A 72 1.47 -11.27 5.54
CA LEU A 72 2.19 -10.03 5.24
C LEU A 72 2.86 -9.44 6.49
N THR A 73 2.34 -9.74 7.68
CA THR A 73 2.95 -9.33 8.94
C THR A 73 4.09 -10.27 9.33
N ASN A 74 5.10 -9.73 9.99
CA ASN A 74 6.24 -10.50 10.49
C ASN A 74 6.11 -10.91 11.97
N SER A 75 4.93 -10.75 12.57
CA SER A 75 4.72 -11.08 13.99
C SER A 75 4.68 -12.59 14.23
N PHE A 76 5.27 -13.03 15.32
CA PHE A 76 5.18 -14.41 15.79
C PHE A 76 3.73 -14.84 16.02
N SER A 77 2.92 -13.96 16.61
CA SER A 77 1.51 -14.25 16.92
C SER A 77 0.68 -14.56 15.68
N SER A 78 0.89 -13.85 14.55
CA SER A 78 0.12 -14.12 13.33
C SER A 78 0.41 -15.51 12.74
N ALA A 79 1.65 -15.98 12.84
CA ALA A 79 2.00 -17.33 12.40
C ALA A 79 1.42 -18.41 13.34
N LEU A 80 1.49 -18.18 14.64
CA LEU A 80 0.89 -19.05 15.65
C LEU A 80 -0.65 -19.13 15.51
N ASP A 81 -1.32 -18.00 15.33
CA ASP A 81 -2.78 -17.92 15.15
C ASP A 81 -3.23 -18.77 13.94
N ALA A 82 -2.54 -18.60 12.80
CA ALA A 82 -2.83 -19.32 11.58
C ALA A 82 -2.53 -20.82 11.68
N TRP A 83 -1.43 -21.20 12.32
CA TRP A 83 -1.07 -22.58 12.59
C TRP A 83 -2.11 -23.26 13.50
N LEU A 84 -2.50 -22.61 14.60
CA LEU A 84 -3.58 -23.11 15.47
C LEU A 84 -4.92 -23.23 14.76
N ALA A 85 -5.16 -22.40 13.75
CA ALA A 85 -6.36 -22.47 12.93
C ALA A 85 -6.31 -23.60 11.88
N GLY A 86 -5.16 -24.26 11.69
CA GLY A 86 -4.98 -25.34 10.71
C GLY A 86 -4.87 -24.81 9.28
N LEU A 87 -4.27 -23.64 9.09
CA LEU A 87 -4.11 -23.01 7.77
C LEU A 87 -2.74 -23.31 7.17
N ASN A 88 -2.70 -23.47 5.85
CA ASN A 88 -1.47 -23.65 5.08
C ASN A 88 -0.89 -22.29 4.71
N THR A 89 0.14 -21.87 5.45
CA THR A 89 0.64 -20.52 5.45
C THR A 89 1.92 -20.33 4.65
N VAL A 90 2.05 -19.16 4.00
CA VAL A 90 3.31 -18.65 3.47
C VAL A 90 3.65 -17.33 4.16
N GLY A 91 4.93 -17.16 4.51
CA GLY A 91 5.41 -15.96 5.20
C GLY A 91 6.93 -15.97 5.35
N TYR A 92 7.52 -14.82 5.65
CA TYR A 92 8.94 -14.76 5.96
C TYR A 92 9.26 -15.46 7.27
N ARG A 93 10.31 -16.29 7.26
CA ARG A 93 10.84 -16.89 8.49
C ARG A 93 11.72 -15.86 9.21
N GLN A 94 11.42 -15.62 10.47
CA GLN A 94 12.24 -14.81 11.39
C GLN A 94 11.80 -15.09 12.82
N ASP A 95 12.61 -14.76 13.80
CA ASP A 95 12.29 -14.76 15.24
C ASP A 95 11.55 -16.05 15.70
N GLY A 96 11.96 -17.21 15.18
CA GLY A 96 11.39 -18.53 15.52
C GLY A 96 10.02 -18.85 14.88
N ARG A 97 9.35 -17.91 14.20
CA ARG A 97 8.02 -18.15 13.60
C ARG A 97 8.01 -19.16 12.47
N GLY A 98 9.18 -19.47 11.89
CA GLY A 98 9.30 -20.43 10.79
C GLY A 98 8.74 -21.82 11.09
N TRP A 99 8.70 -22.23 12.36
CA TRP A 99 8.10 -23.49 12.82
C TRP A 99 6.58 -23.58 12.63
N PHE A 100 5.91 -22.43 12.53
CA PHE A 100 4.45 -22.31 12.38
C PHE A 100 4.04 -22.01 10.94
N LEU A 101 5.00 -21.94 10.01
CA LEU A 101 4.73 -21.71 8.59
C LEU A 101 4.80 -23.00 7.80
N THR A 102 3.80 -23.27 6.97
CA THR A 102 3.82 -24.39 6.03
C THR A 102 4.89 -24.17 4.96
N HIS A 103 5.03 -22.92 4.48
CA HIS A 103 6.04 -22.52 3.52
C HIS A 103 6.83 -21.30 4.03
N PRO A 104 7.91 -21.54 4.80
CA PRO A 104 8.75 -20.45 5.30
C PRO A 104 9.63 -19.87 4.19
N VAL A 105 9.42 -18.62 3.83
CA VAL A 105 10.26 -17.89 2.86
C VAL A 105 11.47 -17.30 3.58
N ALA A 106 12.66 -17.44 2.98
CA ALA A 106 13.87 -16.83 3.51
C ALA A 106 13.79 -15.28 3.41
N GLN A 107 14.36 -14.60 4.40
CA GLN A 107 14.51 -13.13 4.32
C GLN A 107 15.42 -12.77 3.14
N PRO A 108 15.11 -11.70 2.41
CA PRO A 108 16.00 -11.17 1.37
C PRO A 108 17.38 -10.87 1.95
N THR A 109 18.43 -11.25 1.26
CA THR A 109 19.82 -10.97 1.65
C THR A 109 20.22 -9.51 1.37
N GLN A 110 19.55 -8.89 0.42
CA GLN A 110 19.71 -7.47 0.09
C GLN A 110 18.53 -6.64 0.61
N PRO A 111 18.72 -5.38 0.98
CA PRO A 111 17.64 -4.50 1.37
C PRO A 111 16.70 -4.29 0.18
N LEU A 112 15.45 -4.69 0.34
CA LEU A 112 14.39 -4.46 -0.63
C LEU A 112 13.42 -3.40 -0.12
N HIS A 113 12.76 -2.72 -1.04
CA HIS A 113 11.61 -1.89 -0.71
C HIS A 113 10.50 -2.73 -0.06
N GLU A 114 9.76 -2.20 0.91
CA GLU A 114 8.75 -2.99 1.64
C GLU A 114 7.64 -3.54 0.72
N SER A 115 7.24 -2.82 -0.33
CA SER A 115 6.30 -3.38 -1.32
C SER A 115 6.87 -4.58 -2.08
N GLN A 116 8.17 -4.55 -2.38
CA GLN A 116 8.87 -5.66 -3.01
C GLN A 116 8.98 -6.86 -2.07
N ARG A 117 9.14 -6.62 -0.77
CA ARG A 117 9.11 -7.69 0.23
C ARG A 117 7.76 -8.39 0.27
N PHE A 118 6.65 -7.61 0.25
CA PHE A 118 5.31 -8.19 0.19
C PHE A 118 5.08 -8.96 -1.11
N TRP A 119 5.57 -8.45 -2.22
CA TRP A 119 5.50 -9.14 -3.51
C TRP A 119 6.28 -10.45 -3.50
N ASN A 120 7.51 -10.44 -3.01
CA ASN A 120 8.39 -11.61 -2.94
C ASN A 120 7.81 -12.73 -2.05
N VAL A 121 7.24 -12.38 -0.89
CA VAL A 121 6.65 -13.38 0.01
C VAL A 121 5.40 -14.05 -0.57
N ALA A 122 4.71 -13.39 -1.50
CA ALA A 122 3.56 -13.95 -2.22
C ALA A 122 3.97 -14.86 -3.39
N GLY A 123 5.21 -14.82 -3.83
CA GLY A 123 5.72 -15.59 -4.97
C GLY A 123 5.32 -17.07 -4.98
N PRO A 124 5.42 -17.83 -3.86
CA PRO A 124 4.99 -19.23 -3.82
C PRO A 124 3.51 -19.47 -4.16
N LEU A 125 2.64 -18.47 -3.99
CA LEU A 125 1.23 -18.55 -4.35
C LEU A 125 1.03 -18.40 -5.87
N THR A 126 1.87 -17.62 -6.54
CA THR A 126 1.73 -17.33 -7.97
C THR A 126 2.57 -18.27 -8.85
N SER A 127 3.69 -18.82 -8.33
CA SER A 127 4.61 -19.70 -9.08
C SER A 127 4.15 -21.15 -9.21
N GLY A 128 3.11 -21.57 -8.52
CA GLY A 128 2.70 -22.98 -8.40
C GLY A 128 1.35 -23.33 -9.01
N ARG A 129 0.71 -22.42 -9.76
CA ARG A 129 -0.51 -22.75 -10.47
C ARG A 129 -0.15 -23.39 -11.81
N PRO A 130 -0.48 -24.68 -12.08
CA PRO A 130 -0.38 -25.21 -13.42
C PRO A 130 -1.34 -24.40 -14.30
N ASP A 131 -0.84 -23.97 -15.47
CA ASP A 131 -1.61 -23.32 -16.53
C ASP A 131 -2.80 -24.20 -16.89
N GLY A 132 -4.00 -23.84 -16.44
CA GLY A 132 -5.17 -24.65 -16.65
C GLY A 132 -6.45 -24.14 -15.98
N LEU A 133 -6.71 -22.84 -16.05
CA LEU A 133 -8.05 -22.31 -15.96
C LEU A 133 -8.19 -21.24 -17.03
N ASP A 134 -8.92 -21.61 -18.09
CA ASP A 134 -9.21 -20.80 -19.27
C ASP A 134 -9.48 -19.33 -18.93
N ALA A 135 -8.58 -18.48 -19.39
CA ALA A 135 -8.85 -17.06 -19.61
C ALA A 135 -9.88 -16.94 -20.73
N ARG A 136 -11.16 -17.09 -20.39
CA ARG A 136 -12.25 -16.67 -21.28
C ARG A 136 -12.55 -15.22 -20.99
N THR A 137 -12.22 -14.44 -22.03
CA THR A 137 -12.60 -13.06 -22.35
C THR A 137 -11.59 -11.97 -22.04
N ALA A 138 -10.56 -11.84 -22.92
CA ALA A 138 -10.11 -10.58 -23.52
C ALA A 138 -9.04 -10.93 -24.55
N ALA A 139 -9.37 -10.81 -25.84
CA ALA A 139 -8.49 -11.08 -26.96
C ALA A 139 -7.48 -9.92 -27.15
N PRO A 140 -6.23 -10.22 -27.51
CA PRO A 140 -5.28 -9.23 -27.99
C PRO A 140 -5.27 -9.18 -29.54
N PRO A 141 -4.79 -8.11 -30.17
CA PRO A 141 -4.55 -8.12 -31.58
C PRO A 141 -3.20 -8.76 -31.97
N SER A 142 -3.26 -9.52 -33.04
CA SER A 142 -2.23 -10.23 -33.77
C SER A 142 -1.09 -9.37 -34.28
N SER A 143 0.17 -9.89 -34.27
CA SER A 143 1.06 -9.84 -35.47
C SER A 143 2.23 -10.83 -35.39
N ALA A 144 2.17 -11.75 -36.33
CA ALA A 144 3.19 -12.35 -37.22
C ALA A 144 4.57 -12.84 -36.69
N MET A 145 4.78 -14.13 -36.95
CA MET A 145 6.01 -14.93 -37.04
C MET A 145 7.01 -14.46 -38.14
N PRO A 146 8.25 -14.98 -38.29
CA PRO A 146 8.45 -16.37 -38.68
C PRO A 146 9.69 -17.14 -38.13
N SER A 147 9.56 -18.43 -38.25
CA SER A 147 10.41 -19.61 -38.26
C SER A 147 11.88 -19.53 -38.63
N ALA A 148 12.72 -20.41 -38.01
CA ALA A 148 13.64 -21.35 -38.69
C ALA A 148 14.34 -22.30 -37.70
N HIS A 149 14.20 -23.60 -37.90
CA HIS A 149 15.11 -24.67 -37.47
C HIS A 149 16.29 -24.81 -38.46
N PRO A 150 17.42 -25.50 -38.13
CA PRO A 150 17.44 -26.95 -38.12
C PRO A 150 18.38 -27.66 -37.08
N ALA A 151 18.21 -28.96 -37.08
CA ALA A 151 18.77 -30.01 -36.27
C ALA A 151 20.28 -30.29 -36.41
N ALA A 152 20.90 -30.94 -35.40
CA ALA A 152 21.87 -32.05 -35.59
C ALA A 152 22.15 -32.80 -34.28
N ASP A 153 22.28 -34.09 -34.46
CA ASP A 153 22.46 -35.23 -33.57
C ASP A 153 23.65 -35.18 -32.58
N GLY A 154 23.54 -35.98 -31.51
CA GLY A 154 24.65 -36.37 -30.64
C GLY A 154 24.22 -37.15 -29.38
N ARG A 155 24.30 -38.48 -29.44
CA ARG A 155 23.99 -39.44 -28.35
C ARG A 155 25.00 -39.41 -27.19
N PRO A 156 24.61 -39.90 -25.98
CA PRO A 156 25.22 -39.60 -24.70
C PRO A 156 26.26 -40.65 -24.25
N THR A 157 27.18 -40.19 -23.38
CA THR A 157 27.99 -41.07 -22.52
C THR A 157 27.56 -40.87 -21.07
N PRO A 158 27.46 -41.95 -20.25
CA PRO A 158 27.09 -41.85 -18.85
C PRO A 158 28.35 -41.83 -17.99
N ASN A 159 28.40 -40.92 -17.04
CA ASN A 159 28.92 -41.06 -15.67
C ASN A 159 29.31 -39.70 -15.07
N GLY A 160 28.74 -39.42 -13.95
CA GLY A 160 29.08 -38.27 -13.13
C GLY A 160 27.95 -37.96 -12.16
N SER A 161 28.05 -38.53 -10.95
CA SER A 161 27.23 -38.18 -9.81
C SER A 161 27.20 -36.64 -9.63
N ALA A 162 26.16 -36.01 -10.14
CA ALA A 162 25.92 -34.60 -9.90
C ALA A 162 25.17 -34.47 -8.58
N ALA A 163 25.76 -33.74 -7.64
CA ALA A 163 25.08 -33.18 -6.48
C ALA A 163 23.81 -32.45 -6.93
N PRO A 164 22.70 -32.48 -6.16
CA PRO A 164 21.47 -31.79 -6.55
C PRO A 164 21.77 -30.32 -6.75
N ALA A 165 21.61 -29.85 -7.97
CA ALA A 165 21.73 -28.46 -8.35
C ALA A 165 20.85 -27.65 -7.39
N ALA A 166 21.46 -26.76 -6.64
CA ALA A 166 20.75 -25.76 -5.85
C ALA A 166 19.74 -25.08 -6.79
N ARG A 167 18.44 -25.27 -6.55
CA ARG A 167 17.39 -24.55 -7.27
C ARG A 167 17.70 -23.07 -7.10
N GLN A 168 18.11 -22.43 -8.17
CA GLN A 168 18.28 -20.99 -8.21
C GLN A 168 16.95 -20.39 -7.79
N ALA A 169 16.97 -19.58 -6.73
CA ALA A 169 15.79 -18.81 -6.32
C ALA A 169 15.32 -18.01 -7.54
N PRO A 170 14.01 -17.99 -7.84
CA PRO A 170 13.49 -17.26 -8.98
C PRO A 170 13.98 -15.80 -8.90
N ALA A 171 14.42 -15.28 -10.05
CA ALA A 171 14.87 -13.90 -10.16
C ALA A 171 13.76 -12.99 -9.64
N PHE A 172 14.10 -12.12 -8.68
CA PHE A 172 13.16 -11.21 -8.05
C PHE A 172 12.61 -10.23 -9.09
N GLN A 173 11.29 -10.18 -9.26
CA GLN A 173 10.60 -9.18 -10.04
C GLN A 173 10.07 -8.08 -9.11
N ALA A 174 10.39 -6.84 -9.42
CA ALA A 174 9.77 -5.71 -8.74
C ALA A 174 8.28 -5.63 -9.12
N PRO A 175 7.38 -5.25 -8.20
CA PRO A 175 5.99 -5.02 -8.56
C PRO A 175 5.92 -3.93 -9.64
N PRO A 176 5.02 -4.07 -10.64
CA PRO A 176 4.81 -3.03 -11.63
C PRO A 176 4.40 -1.72 -10.94
N MET A 177 4.67 -0.58 -11.55
CA MET A 177 4.35 0.74 -10.98
C MET A 177 2.96 1.22 -11.38
N ASP A 178 2.25 0.49 -12.23
CA ASP A 178 0.96 0.81 -12.84
C ASP A 178 -0.23 0.07 -12.20
N TRP A 179 -0.11 -0.35 -10.94
CA TRP A 179 -1.25 -0.97 -10.24
C TRP A 179 -2.41 0.02 -10.03
N PRO A 180 -3.65 -0.48 -9.95
CA PRO A 180 -4.81 0.36 -9.70
C PRO A 180 -4.70 1.17 -8.41
N THR A 181 -5.19 2.39 -8.42
CA THR A 181 -5.36 3.19 -7.21
C THR A 181 -6.34 2.51 -6.25
N LEU A 182 -6.23 2.82 -4.96
CA LEU A 182 -7.17 2.36 -3.96
C LEU A 182 -8.56 2.93 -4.25
N PRO A 183 -9.56 2.11 -4.58
CA PRO A 183 -10.91 2.60 -4.81
C PRO A 183 -11.57 3.04 -3.51
N LEU A 184 -12.21 4.20 -3.56
CA LEU A 184 -12.93 4.78 -2.43
C LEU A 184 -14.42 4.56 -2.62
N THR A 185 -15.14 4.32 -1.53
CA THR A 185 -16.61 4.21 -1.55
C THR A 185 -17.27 5.55 -1.80
N ASP A 186 -18.49 5.53 -2.33
CA ASP A 186 -19.28 6.75 -2.52
C ASP A 186 -19.62 7.42 -1.18
N ASP A 187 -19.82 6.64 -0.12
CA ASP A 187 -20.04 7.15 1.24
C ASP A 187 -18.82 7.94 1.75
N ALA A 188 -17.60 7.42 1.55
CA ALA A 188 -16.37 8.12 1.93
C ALA A 188 -16.20 9.42 1.13
N ARG A 189 -16.51 9.40 -0.17
CA ARG A 189 -16.48 10.60 -1.03
C ARG A 189 -17.52 11.65 -0.60
N ALA A 190 -18.76 11.21 -0.34
CA ALA A 190 -19.83 12.08 0.12
C ALA A 190 -19.51 12.70 1.50
N ALA A 191 -18.95 11.91 2.43
CA ALA A 191 -18.54 12.42 3.72
C ALA A 191 -17.38 13.42 3.61
N ALA A 192 -16.41 13.19 2.72
CA ALA A 192 -15.33 14.13 2.45
C ALA A 192 -15.88 15.43 1.83
N LEU A 193 -16.79 15.35 0.85
CA LEU A 193 -17.43 16.52 0.24
C LEU A 193 -18.19 17.35 1.27
N LYS A 194 -18.90 16.70 2.20
CA LYS A 194 -19.59 17.38 3.31
C LYS A 194 -18.61 18.16 4.20
N LEU A 195 -17.46 17.55 4.54
CA LEU A 195 -16.43 18.21 5.33
C LEU A 195 -15.83 19.40 4.56
N LEU A 196 -15.54 19.25 3.27
CA LEU A 196 -15.03 20.33 2.43
C LEU A 196 -16.03 21.48 2.32
N HIS A 197 -17.33 21.19 2.22
CA HIS A 197 -18.38 22.19 2.23
C HIS A 197 -18.40 22.97 3.56
N GLN A 198 -18.27 22.29 4.68
CA GLN A 198 -18.20 22.92 6.01
C GLN A 198 -16.95 23.82 6.18
N GLN A 199 -15.89 23.55 5.43
CA GLN A 199 -14.67 24.37 5.41
C GLN A 199 -14.72 25.49 4.35
N GLY A 200 -15.83 25.66 3.62
CA GLY A 200 -15.93 26.67 2.54
C GLY A 200 -15.11 26.31 1.30
N LEU A 201 -14.75 25.04 1.13
CA LEU A 201 -13.94 24.53 0.01
C LEU A 201 -14.78 23.92 -1.13
N VAL A 202 -16.08 24.15 -1.10
CA VAL A 202 -17.00 23.75 -2.16
C VAL A 202 -17.76 24.97 -2.62
N GLN A 203 -17.80 25.19 -3.91
CA GLN A 203 -18.58 26.21 -4.57
C GLN A 203 -19.69 25.56 -5.38
N ASP A 204 -20.93 25.92 -5.09
CA ASP A 204 -22.06 25.49 -5.91
C ASP A 204 -22.10 26.36 -7.17
N THR A 205 -22.22 25.72 -8.32
CA THR A 205 -22.33 26.37 -9.62
C THR A 205 -23.80 26.57 -9.98
N ASP A 206 -24.08 27.53 -10.83
CA ASP A 206 -25.45 27.89 -11.29
C ASP A 206 -26.19 26.69 -11.94
N ASN A 207 -25.46 25.64 -12.34
CA ASN A 207 -26.02 24.42 -12.95
C ASN A 207 -26.35 23.33 -11.92
N GLY A 208 -26.28 23.63 -10.61
CA GLY A 208 -26.51 22.66 -9.54
C GLY A 208 -25.40 21.64 -9.35
N GLN A 209 -24.22 21.87 -9.94
CA GLN A 209 -23.02 21.05 -9.71
C GLN A 209 -22.17 21.70 -8.63
N SER A 210 -21.62 20.87 -7.72
CA SER A 210 -20.68 21.33 -6.71
C SER A 210 -19.24 21.18 -7.24
N ARG A 211 -18.46 22.25 -7.16
CA ARG A 211 -17.05 22.29 -7.53
C ARG A 211 -16.18 22.37 -6.29
N ILE A 212 -15.25 21.44 -6.13
CA ILE A 212 -14.25 21.52 -5.06
C ILE A 212 -13.19 22.57 -5.45
N LEU A 213 -12.96 23.52 -4.56
CA LEU A 213 -11.88 24.50 -4.70
C LEU A 213 -10.53 23.84 -4.42
N PRO A 214 -9.45 24.26 -5.08
CA PRO A 214 -8.12 23.71 -4.82
C PRO A 214 -7.67 23.99 -3.38
N TYR A 215 -7.09 22.97 -2.72
CA TYR A 215 -6.51 23.06 -1.39
C TYR A 215 -5.28 22.15 -1.28
N ALA A 216 -4.38 22.48 -0.37
CA ALA A 216 -3.24 21.63 -0.02
C ALA A 216 -3.53 20.84 1.25
N CYS A 217 -3.08 19.57 1.30
CA CYS A 217 -3.03 18.77 2.51
C CYS A 217 -1.59 18.71 3.04
N LEU A 218 -1.36 19.15 4.28
CA LEU A 218 -0.09 18.92 4.94
C LEU A 218 -0.20 17.77 5.94
N VAL A 219 0.81 16.89 5.92
CA VAL A 219 0.92 15.70 6.81
C VAL A 219 2.23 15.81 7.59
N PRO A 220 2.32 16.75 8.55
CA PRO A 220 3.55 17.05 9.25
C PRO A 220 3.87 16.07 10.37
N PHE A 221 2.86 15.36 10.89
CA PHE A 221 3.02 14.52 12.07
C PHE A 221 3.64 13.17 11.70
N ALA A 222 4.76 12.85 12.32
CA ALA A 222 5.42 11.57 12.20
C ALA A 222 5.75 11.05 13.59
N THR A 223 5.25 9.87 13.91
CA THR A 223 5.58 9.21 15.18
C THR A 223 6.86 8.40 15.07
N GLY A 224 7.65 8.44 16.14
CA GLY A 224 8.88 7.67 16.27
C GLY A 224 10.14 8.36 15.74
N THR A 225 11.25 7.75 16.09
CA THR A 225 12.59 8.20 15.68
C THR A 225 13.26 7.09 14.87
N LEU A 226 14.13 7.48 13.96
CA LEU A 226 15.04 6.56 13.26
C LEU A 226 16.47 6.85 13.73
N LYS A 227 17.09 5.87 14.42
CA LYS A 227 18.44 6.04 15.01
C LYS A 227 18.57 7.31 15.87
N GLY A 228 17.52 7.65 16.63
CA GLY A 228 17.49 8.84 17.48
C GLY A 228 17.08 10.15 16.77
N ALA A 229 17.01 10.19 15.44
CA ALA A 229 16.57 11.37 14.69
C ALA A 229 15.05 11.38 14.49
N SER A 230 14.42 12.55 14.59
CA SER A 230 13.01 12.74 14.26
C SER A 230 12.75 12.42 12.79
N LYS A 231 11.59 11.82 12.50
CA LYS A 231 11.09 11.63 11.14
C LYS A 231 10.22 12.79 10.65
N ALA A 232 9.95 13.76 11.50
CA ALA A 232 9.18 14.96 11.15
C ALA A 232 10.11 16.03 10.58
N TRP A 233 9.82 16.46 9.36
CA TRP A 233 10.55 17.57 8.74
C TRP A 233 10.26 18.89 9.46
N PRO A 234 11.28 19.63 9.93
CA PRO A 234 11.07 20.86 10.69
C PRO A 234 10.57 22.04 9.85
N GLY A 235 10.60 21.93 8.52
CA GLY A 235 10.16 22.98 7.60
C GLY A 235 8.65 23.13 7.43
N PHE A 236 7.83 22.19 7.92
CA PHE A 236 6.37 22.24 7.73
C PHE A 236 5.70 23.53 8.22
N PRO A 237 6.00 24.09 9.40
CA PRO A 237 5.37 25.32 9.85
C PRO A 237 5.67 26.51 8.93
N THR A 238 6.91 26.60 8.41
CA THR A 238 7.30 27.65 7.47
C THR A 238 6.64 27.44 6.10
N LEU A 239 6.62 26.21 5.59
CA LEU A 239 5.91 25.87 4.35
C LEU A 239 4.40 26.23 4.45
N CYS A 240 3.76 25.91 5.57
CA CYS A 240 2.35 26.24 5.80
C CYS A 240 2.10 27.75 5.69
N ARG A 241 2.92 28.57 6.39
CA ARG A 241 2.80 30.03 6.32
C ARG A 241 3.00 30.61 4.91
N GLN A 242 3.84 29.96 4.09
CA GLN A 242 4.04 30.36 2.69
C GLN A 242 2.88 29.94 1.79
N LEU A 243 2.23 28.82 2.06
CA LEU A 243 1.12 28.30 1.24
C LEU A 243 -0.24 28.93 1.56
N VAL A 244 -0.52 29.25 2.82
CA VAL A 244 -1.83 29.78 3.25
C VAL A 244 -2.29 31.01 2.45
N PRO A 245 -1.42 31.99 2.06
CA PRO A 245 -1.82 33.10 1.20
C PRO A 245 -2.23 32.71 -0.23
N GLU A 246 -1.79 31.53 -0.70
CA GLU A 246 -2.01 31.08 -2.08
C GLU A 246 -3.25 30.20 -2.22
N LEU A 247 -3.49 29.31 -1.23
CA LEU A 247 -4.63 28.40 -1.21
C LEU A 247 -4.90 27.90 0.22
N PRO A 248 -6.12 27.45 0.51
CA PRO A 248 -6.45 26.82 1.79
C PRO A 248 -5.55 25.61 2.08
N VAL A 249 -5.08 25.53 3.33
CA VAL A 249 -4.25 24.41 3.82
C VAL A 249 -5.03 23.59 4.84
N LEU A 250 -5.19 22.31 4.61
CA LEU A 250 -5.83 21.36 5.51
C LEU A 250 -4.81 20.52 6.26
N LEU A 251 -5.00 20.36 7.57
CA LEU A 251 -4.35 19.37 8.41
C LEU A 251 -5.38 18.41 8.97
N MET A 252 -5.07 17.13 8.94
CA MET A 252 -5.92 16.07 9.47
C MET A 252 -5.13 15.28 10.53
N PRO A 253 -4.91 15.87 11.73
CA PRO A 253 -4.16 15.23 12.78
C PRO A 253 -4.90 14.02 13.35
N GLY A 254 -4.13 13.08 13.90
CA GLY A 254 -4.65 12.05 14.77
C GLY A 254 -5.25 12.64 16.05
N PRO A 255 -6.01 11.84 16.83
CA PRO A 255 -6.62 12.30 18.07
C PRO A 255 -5.56 12.61 19.15
N GLY A 256 -5.93 13.53 20.06
CA GLY A 256 -5.12 13.86 21.23
C GLY A 256 -3.96 14.83 20.93
N PRO A 257 -2.70 14.48 21.23
CA PRO A 257 -1.57 15.42 21.17
C PRO A 257 -1.35 16.06 19.79
N GLU A 258 -1.53 15.30 18.71
CA GLU A 258 -1.36 15.82 17.34
C GLU A 258 -2.39 16.92 17.03
N THR A 259 -3.62 16.80 17.53
CA THR A 259 -4.65 17.85 17.35
C THR A 259 -4.26 19.15 18.07
N ILE A 260 -3.69 19.05 19.27
CA ILE A 260 -3.22 20.22 20.01
C ILE A 260 -2.05 20.87 19.25
N GLN A 261 -1.08 20.06 18.85
CA GLN A 261 0.08 20.51 18.09
C GLN A 261 -0.34 21.17 16.76
N ALA A 262 -1.32 20.61 16.04
CA ALA A 262 -1.83 21.18 14.80
C ALA A 262 -2.32 22.62 15.00
N ARG A 263 -3.09 22.88 16.05
CA ARG A 263 -3.63 24.21 16.35
C ARG A 263 -2.57 25.19 16.83
N THR A 264 -1.52 24.70 17.49
CA THR A 264 -0.44 25.53 18.03
C THR A 264 0.57 25.91 16.94
N ASP A 265 1.01 24.94 16.16
CA ASP A 265 2.13 25.11 15.21
C ASP A 265 1.64 25.62 13.83
N TYR A 266 0.32 25.44 13.54
CA TYR A 266 -0.31 25.79 12.26
C TYR A 266 -1.60 26.59 12.44
N PRO A 267 -1.56 27.75 13.13
CA PRO A 267 -2.78 28.51 13.48
C PRO A 267 -3.58 28.99 12.27
N ASP A 268 -2.92 29.20 11.14
CA ASP A 268 -3.54 29.70 9.89
C ASP A 268 -4.10 28.58 9.00
N ALA A 269 -3.87 27.32 9.35
CA ALA A 269 -4.38 26.17 8.61
C ALA A 269 -5.71 25.68 9.19
N GLN A 270 -6.53 25.09 8.31
CA GLN A 270 -7.78 24.46 8.72
C GLN A 270 -7.51 23.06 9.29
N THR A 271 -7.88 22.83 10.54
CA THR A 271 -7.63 21.55 11.23
C THR A 271 -8.90 20.70 11.30
N LEU A 272 -8.90 19.55 10.65
CA LEU A 272 -9.95 18.53 10.69
C LEU A 272 -9.49 17.36 11.58
N ALA A 273 -9.84 17.37 12.85
CA ALA A 273 -9.45 16.33 13.79
C ALA A 273 -10.42 15.13 13.77
N GLY A 274 -9.88 13.92 13.98
CA GLY A 274 -10.69 12.71 14.15
C GLY A 274 -11.40 12.22 12.89
N VAL A 275 -10.89 12.58 11.72
CA VAL A 275 -11.44 12.13 10.43
C VAL A 275 -11.23 10.62 10.28
N PRO A 276 -12.28 9.82 9.96
CA PRO A 276 -12.16 8.41 9.62
C PRO A 276 -11.19 8.19 8.45
N LEU A 277 -10.46 7.08 8.44
CA LEU A 277 -9.34 6.88 7.50
C LEU A 277 -9.77 6.78 6.03
N ASP A 278 -10.95 6.27 5.75
CA ASP A 278 -11.57 6.24 4.42
C ASP A 278 -11.94 7.65 3.92
N VAL A 279 -12.51 8.49 4.80
CA VAL A 279 -12.82 9.88 4.53
C VAL A 279 -11.52 10.71 4.38
N TYR A 280 -10.53 10.42 5.23
CA TYR A 280 -9.18 10.98 5.12
C TYR A 280 -8.58 10.70 3.74
N ALA A 281 -8.68 9.45 3.28
CA ALA A 281 -8.22 9.03 1.96
C ALA A 281 -8.93 9.79 0.82
N ALA A 282 -10.24 10.04 0.95
CA ALA A 282 -11.00 10.82 -0.01
C ALA A 282 -10.58 12.30 -0.02
N LEU A 283 -10.32 12.90 1.14
CA LEU A 283 -9.80 14.26 1.23
C LEU A 283 -8.42 14.39 0.58
N LEU A 284 -7.52 13.40 0.78
CA LEU A 284 -6.23 13.37 0.08
C LEU A 284 -6.39 13.26 -1.44
N ALA A 285 -7.31 12.40 -1.91
CA ALA A 285 -7.55 12.20 -3.34
C ALA A 285 -8.08 13.46 -4.06
N HIS A 286 -8.84 14.30 -3.36
CA HIS A 286 -9.41 15.53 -3.91
C HIS A 286 -8.47 16.74 -3.79
N SER A 287 -7.39 16.67 -3.02
CA SER A 287 -6.48 17.79 -2.82
C SER A 287 -5.69 18.12 -4.10
N ALA A 288 -5.37 19.40 -4.28
CA ALA A 288 -4.50 19.84 -5.37
C ALA A 288 -3.06 19.30 -5.20
N VAL A 289 -2.62 19.21 -3.95
CA VAL A 289 -1.32 18.64 -3.58
C VAL A 289 -1.34 18.14 -2.14
N VAL A 290 -0.61 17.07 -1.88
CA VAL A 290 -0.29 16.57 -0.53
C VAL A 290 1.21 16.75 -0.29
N VAL A 291 1.59 17.26 0.88
CA VAL A 291 2.98 17.27 1.33
C VAL A 291 3.08 16.42 2.60
N ALA A 292 3.91 15.39 2.58
CA ALA A 292 3.99 14.43 3.67
C ALA A 292 5.41 13.99 3.99
N ASN A 293 5.66 13.70 5.27
CA ASN A 293 6.81 12.88 5.69
C ASN A 293 6.65 11.41 5.26
N ASP A 294 7.68 10.58 5.54
CA ASP A 294 7.57 9.12 5.47
C ASP A 294 6.63 8.59 6.58
N THR A 295 5.35 8.56 6.26
CA THR A 295 4.26 8.21 7.19
C THR A 295 3.17 7.40 6.52
N GLY A 296 2.31 6.74 7.32
CA GLY A 296 1.13 6.04 6.82
C GLY A 296 0.25 6.88 5.90
N PRO A 297 -0.13 8.12 6.29
CA PRO A 297 -0.89 9.01 5.42
C PRO A 297 -0.19 9.40 4.12
N GLY A 298 1.15 9.55 4.09
CA GLY A 298 1.91 9.75 2.86
C GLY A 298 1.76 8.57 1.89
N HIS A 299 1.86 7.34 2.41
CA HIS A 299 1.58 6.14 1.60
C HIS A 299 0.12 6.03 1.16
N LEU A 300 -0.81 6.51 1.99
CA LEU A 300 -2.23 6.54 1.63
C LEU A 300 -2.49 7.54 0.51
N ALA A 301 -1.89 8.73 0.56
CA ALA A 301 -1.95 9.71 -0.52
C ALA A 301 -1.50 9.11 -1.87
N ALA A 302 -0.35 8.44 -1.86
CA ALA A 302 0.14 7.74 -3.05
C ALA A 302 -0.81 6.63 -3.53
N ALA A 303 -1.41 5.88 -2.58
CA ALA A 303 -2.32 4.77 -2.90
C ALA A 303 -3.63 5.23 -3.55
N VAL A 304 -4.17 6.40 -3.17
CA VAL A 304 -5.37 6.99 -3.77
C VAL A 304 -5.08 7.83 -5.02
N GLY A 305 -3.83 7.88 -5.46
CA GLY A 305 -3.43 8.62 -6.67
C GLY A 305 -3.32 10.14 -6.47
N ALA A 306 -3.26 10.63 -5.24
CA ALA A 306 -3.04 12.05 -4.96
C ALA A 306 -1.64 12.51 -5.45
N ARG A 307 -1.53 13.78 -5.85
CA ARG A 307 -0.22 14.40 -6.12
C ARG A 307 0.53 14.60 -4.82
N LEU A 308 1.53 13.77 -4.59
CA LEU A 308 2.28 13.73 -3.34
C LEU A 308 3.69 14.28 -3.53
N VAL A 309 4.04 15.31 -2.76
CA VAL A 309 5.42 15.71 -2.49
C VAL A 309 5.85 15.03 -1.19
N SER A 310 6.64 13.98 -1.32
CA SER A 310 7.14 13.18 -0.19
C SER A 310 8.49 13.70 0.27
N VAL A 311 8.55 14.21 1.51
CA VAL A 311 9.72 14.85 2.09
C VAL A 311 10.42 13.88 3.04
N LEU A 312 11.63 13.46 2.71
CA LEU A 312 12.44 12.53 3.48
C LEU A 312 13.75 13.17 3.93
N GLY A 313 14.09 12.93 5.19
CA GLY A 313 15.40 13.25 5.77
C GLY A 313 16.19 11.97 6.04
N PRO A 314 16.19 11.47 7.31
CA PRO A 314 17.01 10.32 7.71
C PRO A 314 16.49 8.96 7.21
N THR A 315 15.27 8.91 6.64
CA THR A 315 14.66 7.66 6.18
C THR A 315 15.33 7.18 4.89
N ASP A 316 15.62 5.89 4.83
CA ASP A 316 16.12 5.23 3.60
C ASP A 316 14.99 5.12 2.56
N ALA A 317 15.03 6.01 1.56
CA ALA A 317 14.03 6.07 0.50
C ALA A 317 14.00 4.79 -0.35
N SER A 318 15.11 4.07 -0.48
CA SER A 318 15.14 2.83 -1.24
C SER A 318 14.21 1.77 -0.64
N ARG A 319 13.94 1.84 0.65
CA ARG A 319 13.12 0.89 1.40
C ARG A 319 11.71 1.37 1.71
N TYR A 320 11.54 2.67 1.97
CA TYR A 320 10.32 3.17 2.61
C TYR A 320 9.60 4.29 1.87
N ARG A 321 10.15 4.82 0.77
CA ARG A 321 9.46 5.89 0.03
C ARG A 321 8.04 5.48 -0.37
N ALA A 322 7.13 6.43 -0.44
CA ALA A 322 5.83 6.21 -1.05
C ALA A 322 6.00 5.93 -2.56
N LEU A 323 5.23 4.98 -3.08
CA LEU A 323 5.22 4.61 -4.51
C LEU A 323 3.86 4.94 -5.10
N GLY A 324 3.86 5.59 -6.26
CA GLY A 324 2.66 5.95 -7.00
C GLY A 324 3.01 6.79 -8.23
N PRO A 325 2.09 6.92 -9.21
CA PRO A 325 2.36 7.62 -10.46
C PRO A 325 2.57 9.14 -10.30
N HIS A 326 2.02 9.72 -9.23
CA HIS A 326 2.07 11.15 -8.96
C HIS A 326 2.87 11.50 -7.70
N VAL A 327 3.92 10.71 -7.41
CA VAL A 327 4.78 10.92 -6.25
C VAL A 327 6.07 11.61 -6.67
N THR A 328 6.29 12.81 -6.15
CA THR A 328 7.58 13.51 -6.21
C THR A 328 8.32 13.28 -4.90
N LEU A 329 9.49 12.66 -4.96
CA LEU A 329 10.35 12.42 -3.81
C LEU A 329 11.36 13.54 -3.68
N ILE A 330 11.42 14.15 -2.50
CA ILE A 330 12.50 15.05 -2.10
C ILE A 330 13.23 14.42 -0.92
N GLN A 331 14.50 14.06 -1.12
CA GLN A 331 15.33 13.52 -0.07
C GLN A 331 16.61 14.37 0.06
N HIS A 332 16.89 14.82 1.28
CA HIS A 332 18.12 15.49 1.63
C HIS A 332 18.49 15.20 3.08
N HIS A 333 19.78 15.14 3.36
CA HIS A 333 20.25 14.89 4.73
C HIS A 333 20.86 16.17 5.33
N PRO A 334 20.47 16.61 6.53
CA PRO A 334 19.46 15.99 7.39
C PRO A 334 18.01 16.20 6.89
N TRP A 335 17.72 17.31 6.18
CA TRP A 335 16.41 17.64 5.62
C TRP A 335 16.54 18.62 4.45
N PRO A 336 15.61 18.62 3.48
CA PRO A 336 15.58 19.61 2.41
C PRO A 336 15.19 20.99 2.93
N GLU A 337 15.65 22.01 2.21
CA GLU A 337 15.27 23.42 2.44
C GLU A 337 13.80 23.65 2.05
N VAL A 338 13.15 24.61 2.72
CA VAL A 338 11.72 24.90 2.51
C VAL A 338 11.45 25.35 1.09
N ASP A 339 12.29 26.22 0.52
CA ASP A 339 12.14 26.75 -0.84
C ASP A 339 12.20 25.65 -1.90
N THR A 340 13.04 24.61 -1.69
CA THR A 340 13.11 23.44 -2.56
C THR A 340 11.79 22.68 -2.54
N VAL A 341 11.21 22.48 -1.36
CA VAL A 341 9.92 21.79 -1.21
C VAL A 341 8.78 22.64 -1.80
N LEU A 342 8.74 23.93 -1.54
CA LEU A 342 7.75 24.86 -2.08
C LEU A 342 7.76 24.87 -3.62
N GLN A 343 8.95 24.91 -4.23
CA GLN A 343 9.07 24.84 -5.68
C GLN A 343 8.43 23.55 -6.25
N GLN A 344 8.64 22.40 -5.61
CA GLN A 344 8.04 21.13 -6.04
C GLN A 344 6.53 21.11 -5.81
N VAL A 345 6.03 21.76 -4.76
CA VAL A 345 4.60 21.93 -4.52
C VAL A 345 3.97 22.74 -5.67
N HIS A 346 4.57 23.85 -6.05
CA HIS A 346 4.08 24.67 -7.18
C HIS A 346 4.10 23.89 -8.50
N GLN A 347 5.15 23.10 -8.77
CA GLN A 347 5.22 22.24 -9.96
C GLN A 347 4.09 21.19 -9.97
N ALA A 348 3.86 20.53 -8.82
CA ALA A 348 2.80 19.55 -8.68
C ALA A 348 1.41 20.17 -8.89
N MET A 349 1.18 21.38 -8.37
CA MET A 349 -0.08 22.12 -8.56
C MET A 349 -0.27 22.59 -10.00
N ALA A 350 0.80 23.03 -10.69
CA ALA A 350 0.73 23.44 -12.09
C ALA A 350 0.35 22.25 -13.00
N ALA A 351 0.92 21.07 -12.75
CA ALA A 351 0.55 19.85 -13.47
C ALA A 351 -0.92 19.44 -13.25
N ALA A 352 -1.53 19.81 -12.11
CA ALA A 352 -2.95 19.59 -11.85
C ALA A 352 -3.90 20.38 -12.74
N ARG A 353 -3.48 21.56 -13.20
CA ARG A 353 -4.32 22.47 -14.00
C ARG A 353 -4.32 22.12 -15.50
N GLN A 354 -3.47 21.19 -15.92
CA GLN A 354 -3.31 20.78 -17.34
C GLN A 354 -4.11 19.51 -17.70
N HIS A 355 -4.70 18.85 -16.72
CA HIS A 355 -5.54 17.66 -16.85
C HIS A 355 -6.93 17.90 -16.27
#